data_07a4ecd8d9312490093c8f152d5e1b2f
#
_entry.id   07a4ecd8d9312490093c8f152d5e1b2f
#
_cell.length_a   1.000
_cell.length_b   1.000
_cell.length_c   1.000
_cell.angle_alpha   90.00
_cell.angle_beta   90.00
_cell.angle_gamma   90.00
#
_symmetry.space_group_name_H-M   'P 1'
#
loop_
_entity.id
_entity.type
_entity.pdbx_description
1 polymer ?
#
loop_
_entity_poly.entity_id
_entity_poly.type
_entity_poly.pdbx_seq_one_letter_code
_entity_poly.pdbx_strand_id
1 'polypeptide(L)'
;MSSEYQIAETLDVKGASCPMPVVQAKSAIDDLAEGEILEVVATDSGSMSDLDGWATGTDGVELLEQVEDGDVYKHYVEKTA
;
A
#
# COMPACT_ATOMS: atom_id res chain seq x y z
N MET A 1 -0.42 -11.45 -14.52
CA MET A 1 -1.76 -10.99 -14.68
C MET A 1 -2.13 -9.94 -13.69
N SER A 2 -2.93 -9.08 -14.10
CA SER A 2 -3.29 -7.97 -13.26
C SER A 2 -4.14 -8.42 -12.09
N SER A 3 -4.17 -7.60 -11.10
CA SER A 3 -4.98 -7.82 -9.95
C SER A 3 -6.46 -7.70 -10.30
N GLU A 4 -7.29 -8.33 -9.51
CA GLU A 4 -8.73 -8.24 -9.66
C GLU A 4 -9.31 -7.07 -8.88
N TYR A 5 -8.48 -6.30 -8.23
CA TYR A 5 -8.92 -5.18 -7.42
C TYR A 5 -9.23 -3.97 -8.30
N GLN A 6 -10.22 -3.21 -7.88
CA GLN A 6 -10.45 -1.92 -8.50
C GLN A 6 -9.60 -0.90 -7.77
N ILE A 7 -8.51 -0.49 -8.41
CA ILE A 7 -7.57 0.42 -7.79
C ILE A 7 -8.12 1.84 -7.90
N ALA A 8 -8.36 2.48 -6.76
CA ALA A 8 -8.85 3.84 -6.73
C ALA A 8 -7.72 4.83 -6.96
N GLU A 9 -6.52 4.50 -6.47
CA GLU A 9 -5.38 5.38 -6.61
C GLU A 9 -4.11 4.55 -6.56
N THR A 10 -3.12 4.93 -7.36
CA THR A 10 -1.79 4.33 -7.31
C THR A 10 -0.82 5.35 -6.71
N LEU A 11 -0.17 4.95 -5.64
CA LEU A 11 0.82 5.78 -4.95
C LEU A 11 2.21 5.29 -5.33
N ASP A 12 2.95 6.15 -6.01
CA ASP A 12 4.31 5.81 -6.45
C ASP A 12 5.29 6.35 -5.42
N VAL A 13 5.89 5.43 -4.65
CA VAL A 13 6.92 5.79 -3.69
C VAL A 13 8.24 5.13 -4.05
N LYS A 14 8.47 4.87 -5.33
CA LYS A 14 9.73 4.32 -5.78
C LYS A 14 10.86 5.27 -5.42
N GLY A 15 11.94 4.72 -4.92
CA GLY A 15 13.08 5.52 -4.47
C GLY A 15 12.99 6.02 -3.06
N ALA A 16 11.81 5.96 -2.43
CA ALA A 16 11.66 6.36 -1.05
C ALA A 16 12.11 5.22 -0.13
N SER A 17 12.77 5.57 0.96
CA SER A 17 13.21 4.58 1.93
C SER A 17 12.34 4.63 3.18
N CYS A 18 12.37 3.54 3.92
CA CYS A 18 11.63 3.39 5.18
C CYS A 18 11.95 4.57 6.10
N PRO A 19 10.94 5.17 6.73
CA PRO A 19 9.53 4.76 6.79
C PRO A 19 8.62 5.52 5.81
N MET A 20 9.17 6.17 4.79
CA MET A 20 8.40 7.04 3.92
C MET A 20 7.27 6.32 3.18
N PRO A 21 7.45 5.09 2.66
CA PRO A 21 6.32 4.42 2.02
C PRO A 21 5.10 4.31 2.93
N VAL A 22 5.31 4.00 4.21
CA VAL A 22 4.21 3.89 5.17
C VAL A 22 3.58 5.25 5.42
N VAL A 23 4.40 6.28 5.61
CA VAL A 23 3.91 7.63 5.89
C VAL A 23 3.05 8.12 4.74
N GLN A 24 3.51 7.91 3.51
CA GLN A 24 2.77 8.37 2.34
C GLN A 24 1.52 7.53 2.10
N ALA A 25 1.60 6.22 2.35
CA ALA A 25 0.44 5.35 2.21
C ALA A 25 -0.66 5.76 3.19
N LYS A 26 -0.29 6.06 4.42
CA LYS A 26 -1.25 6.51 5.41
C LYS A 26 -1.96 7.78 4.97
N SER A 27 -1.20 8.73 4.45
CA SER A 27 -1.78 9.98 3.99
C SER A 27 -2.70 9.76 2.80
N ALA A 28 -2.29 8.91 1.86
CA ALA A 28 -3.10 8.65 0.67
C ALA A 28 -4.38 7.90 1.02
N ILE A 29 -4.31 6.95 1.93
CA ILE A 29 -5.49 6.18 2.29
C ILE A 29 -6.53 7.04 3.00
N ASP A 30 -6.09 8.07 3.71
CA ASP A 30 -7.02 8.97 4.37
C ASP A 30 -7.89 9.74 3.38
N ASP A 31 -7.41 9.89 2.14
CA ASP A 31 -8.16 10.61 1.11
C ASP A 31 -9.13 9.70 0.36
N LEU A 32 -9.13 8.41 0.64
CA LEU A 32 -9.99 7.46 -0.04
C LEU A 32 -11.28 7.26 0.73
N ALA A 33 -12.31 6.78 0.02
CA ALA A 33 -13.56 6.40 0.64
C ALA A 33 -13.50 4.94 1.08
N GLU A 34 -14.41 4.60 1.98
CA GLU A 34 -14.52 3.23 2.44
C GLU A 34 -14.75 2.29 1.26
N GLY A 35 -14.00 1.21 1.21
CA GLY A 35 -14.09 0.23 0.13
C GLY A 35 -13.15 0.49 -1.03
N GLU A 36 -12.49 1.64 -1.05
CA GLU A 36 -11.53 1.93 -2.11
C GLU A 36 -10.18 1.33 -1.80
N ILE A 37 -9.46 1.00 -2.86
CA ILE A 37 -8.19 0.28 -2.75
C ILE A 37 -7.06 1.16 -3.26
N LEU A 38 -5.99 1.23 -2.47
CA LEU A 38 -4.79 1.95 -2.82
C LEU A 38 -3.71 0.96 -3.25
N GLU A 39 -3.11 1.22 -4.40
CA GLU A 39 -1.93 0.46 -4.83
C GLU A 39 -0.69 1.27 -4.49
N VAL A 40 0.18 0.73 -3.67
CA VAL A 40 1.44 1.38 -3.30
C VAL A 40 2.57 0.66 -4.04
N VAL A 41 3.36 1.42 -4.79
CA VAL A 41 4.48 0.87 -5.55
C VAL A 41 5.77 1.40 -4.95
N ALA A 42 6.61 0.50 -4.46
CA ALA A 42 7.84 0.85 -3.74
C ALA A 42 9.01 0.05 -4.28
N THR A 43 10.21 0.54 -4.06
CA THR A 43 11.43 -0.20 -4.39
C THR A 43 12.22 -0.60 -3.15
N ASP A 44 11.83 -0.11 -1.98
CA ASP A 44 12.50 -0.44 -0.73
C ASP A 44 12.00 -1.80 -0.24
N SER A 45 12.92 -2.76 -0.09
CA SER A 45 12.53 -4.11 0.35
C SER A 45 11.93 -4.10 1.75
N GLY A 46 12.26 -3.12 2.57
CA GLY A 46 11.67 -2.99 3.90
C GLY A 46 10.19 -2.65 3.86
N SER A 47 9.69 -2.15 2.72
CA SER A 47 8.30 -1.77 2.61
C SER A 47 7.35 -2.96 2.80
N MET A 48 7.81 -4.17 2.48
CA MET A 48 6.97 -5.35 2.64
C MET A 48 6.55 -5.54 4.09
N SER A 49 7.50 -5.55 5.02
CA SER A 49 7.15 -5.72 6.43
C SER A 49 6.62 -4.44 7.06
N ASP A 50 7.08 -3.28 6.59
CA ASP A 50 6.62 -2.02 7.16
C ASP A 50 5.15 -1.79 6.87
N LEU A 51 4.72 -2.01 5.63
CA LEU A 51 3.32 -1.83 5.27
C LEU A 51 2.44 -2.90 5.88
N ASP A 52 2.95 -4.13 5.97
CA ASP A 52 2.22 -5.20 6.63
C ASP A 52 1.99 -4.86 8.10
N GLY A 53 3.04 -4.41 8.79
CA GLY A 53 2.91 -4.04 10.20
C GLY A 53 1.96 -2.87 10.41
N TRP A 54 2.06 -1.87 9.53
CA TRP A 54 1.18 -0.71 9.63
C TRP A 54 -0.29 -1.11 9.43
N ALA A 55 -0.56 -1.90 8.39
CA ALA A 55 -1.92 -2.28 8.09
C ALA A 55 -2.50 -3.17 9.18
N THR A 56 -1.68 -4.10 9.69
CA THR A 56 -2.13 -5.00 10.74
C THR A 56 -2.46 -4.26 12.02
N GLY A 57 -1.69 -3.23 12.34
CA GLY A 57 -1.87 -2.47 13.57
C GLY A 57 -2.80 -1.28 13.47
N THR A 58 -3.41 -1.05 12.32
CA THR A 58 -4.24 0.13 12.10
C THR A 58 -5.68 -0.28 11.80
N ASP A 59 -6.61 0.24 12.58
CA ASP A 59 -8.03 0.03 12.31
C ASP A 59 -8.41 0.85 11.08
N GLY A 60 -9.29 0.29 10.26
CA GLY A 60 -9.80 0.99 9.11
C GLY A 60 -9.05 0.75 7.82
N VAL A 61 -8.03 -0.10 7.84
CA VAL A 61 -7.31 -0.49 6.63
C VAL A 61 -7.05 -1.99 6.67
N GLU A 62 -6.98 -2.58 5.49
CA GLU A 62 -6.69 -4.01 5.36
C GLU A 62 -5.71 -4.19 4.21
N LEU A 63 -4.62 -4.89 4.48
CA LEU A 63 -3.65 -5.25 3.44
C LEU A 63 -4.17 -6.49 2.72
N LEU A 64 -4.50 -6.32 1.45
CA LEU A 64 -5.10 -7.40 0.67
C LEU A 64 -4.05 -8.31 0.08
N GLU A 65 -2.98 -7.72 -0.47
CA GLU A 65 -1.98 -8.51 -1.17
C GLU A 65 -0.70 -7.70 -1.29
N GLN A 66 0.42 -8.41 -1.30
CA GLN A 66 1.72 -7.82 -1.60
C GLN A 66 2.35 -8.65 -2.70
N VAL A 67 2.85 -7.97 -3.73
CA VAL A 67 3.44 -8.63 -4.89
C VAL A 67 4.82 -8.08 -5.12
N GLU A 68 5.79 -8.98 -5.29
CA GLU A 68 7.13 -8.59 -5.72
C GLU A 68 7.20 -8.78 -7.22
N ASP A 69 7.47 -7.68 -7.94
CA ASP A 69 7.47 -7.70 -9.41
C ASP A 69 8.77 -7.07 -9.88
N GLY A 70 9.77 -7.91 -10.10
CA GLY A 70 11.09 -7.43 -10.49
C GLY A 70 11.69 -6.58 -9.40
N ASP A 71 11.93 -5.31 -9.70
CA ASP A 71 12.56 -4.39 -8.77
C ASP A 71 11.56 -3.63 -7.93
N VAL A 72 10.27 -3.88 -8.07
CA VAL A 72 9.26 -3.14 -7.34
C VAL A 72 8.42 -4.05 -6.46
N TYR A 73 7.89 -3.48 -5.41
CA TYR A 73 6.99 -4.16 -4.48
C TYR A 73 5.67 -3.42 -4.54
N LYS A 74 4.61 -4.16 -4.86
CA LYS A 74 3.26 -3.59 -4.99
C LYS A 74 2.42 -4.05 -3.82
N HIS A 75 1.76 -3.11 -3.18
CA HIS A 75 0.96 -3.38 -2.00
C HIS A 75 -0.45 -2.89 -2.25
N TYR A 76 -1.42 -3.73 -1.98
CA TYR A 76 -2.84 -3.40 -2.20
C TYR A 76 -3.51 -3.29 -0.85
N VAL A 77 -3.95 -2.09 -0.51
CA VAL A 77 -4.52 -1.77 0.79
C VAL A 77 -5.92 -1.22 0.59
N GLU A 78 -6.88 -1.80 1.28
CA GLU A 78 -8.26 -1.37 1.20
C GLU A 78 -8.61 -0.53 2.42
N LYS A 79 -9.33 0.57 2.18
CA LYS A 79 -9.87 1.36 3.28
C LYS A 79 -11.17 0.73 3.73
N THR A 80 -11.22 0.23 4.95
CA THR A 80 -12.38 -0.51 5.45
C THR A 80 -13.28 0.32 6.35
N ALA A 81 -12.86 1.54 6.71
CA ALA A 81 -13.69 2.37 7.57
C ALA A 81 -13.53 3.85 7.26
#